data_015339e03808e48699e29f932a51420d
#
_entry.id   015339e03808e48699e29f932a51420d
#
_cell.length_a   1.000
_cell.length_b   1.000
_cell.length_c   1.000
_cell.angle_alpha   90.00
_cell.angle_beta   90.00
_cell.angle_gamma   90.00
#
_symmetry.space_group_name_H-M   'P 1'
#
loop_
_entity.id
_entity.type
_entity.pdbx_description
1 polymer ?
#
loop_
_entity_poly.entity_id
_entity_poly.type
_entity_poly.pdbx_seq_one_letter_code
_entity_poly.pdbx_strand_id
1 'polypeptide(L)'
;MSNKESKEKILDQFRLCIPYFNVLSDENRQSIIMLLAEEEEGLNVNKITEGIPLSRPAISHHLKILKQAGFVGIKKIGTENFYFLTLKKPIEEIEQLLHFIEGTCHFR
;
A
#
# COMPACT_ATOMS: atom_id res chain seq x y z
N MET A 1 -27.83 10.04 -10.75
CA MET A 1 -27.64 8.89 -9.85
C MET A 1 -28.39 9.11 -8.56
N SER A 2 -29.13 8.13 -8.06
CA SER A 2 -29.86 8.26 -6.81
C SER A 2 -28.92 8.24 -5.62
N ASN A 3 -29.37 8.76 -4.46
CA ASN A 3 -28.58 8.69 -3.22
C ASN A 3 -28.24 7.26 -2.83
N LYS A 4 -29.16 6.32 -3.10
CA LYS A 4 -28.94 4.91 -2.81
C LYS A 4 -27.81 4.33 -3.64
N GLU A 5 -27.83 4.58 -4.95
CA GLU A 5 -26.77 4.13 -5.86
C GLU A 5 -25.42 4.74 -5.49
N SER A 6 -25.40 6.03 -5.16
CA SER A 6 -24.17 6.72 -4.76
C SER A 6 -23.60 6.15 -3.47
N LYS A 7 -24.46 5.86 -2.49
CA LYS A 7 -24.03 5.25 -1.22
C LYS A 7 -23.48 3.84 -1.42
N GLU A 8 -24.13 3.04 -2.25
CA GLU A 8 -23.67 1.68 -2.57
C GLU A 8 -22.30 1.72 -3.25
N LYS A 9 -22.12 2.64 -4.17
CA LYS A 9 -20.85 2.84 -4.89
C LYS A 9 -19.73 3.21 -3.95
N ILE A 10 -19.98 4.13 -3.02
CA ILE A 10 -19.00 4.54 -2.01
C ILE A 10 -18.65 3.36 -1.11
N LEU A 11 -19.67 2.63 -0.64
CA LEU A 11 -19.45 1.49 0.23
C LEU A 11 -18.63 0.40 -0.43
N ASP A 12 -18.89 0.11 -1.71
CA ASP A 12 -18.10 -0.84 -2.48
C ASP A 12 -16.64 -0.38 -2.59
N GLN A 13 -16.43 0.92 -2.81
CA GLN A 13 -15.08 1.48 -2.89
C GLN A 13 -14.35 1.44 -1.55
N PHE A 14 -15.05 1.69 -0.43
CA PHE A 14 -14.49 1.50 0.91
C PHE A 14 -13.96 0.09 1.08
N ARG A 15 -14.78 -0.89 0.73
CA ARG A 15 -14.42 -2.31 0.89
C ARG A 15 -13.25 -2.71 0.01
N LEU A 16 -13.20 -2.18 -1.20
CA LEU A 16 -12.08 -2.40 -2.10
C LEU A 16 -10.78 -1.86 -1.51
N CYS A 17 -10.86 -0.76 -0.77
CA CYS A 17 -9.69 -0.12 -0.18
C CYS A 17 -9.26 -0.69 1.18
N ILE A 18 -10.01 -1.62 1.77
CA ILE A 18 -9.67 -2.20 3.08
C ILE A 18 -8.22 -2.70 3.13
N PRO A 19 -7.72 -3.48 2.16
CA PRO A 19 -6.32 -3.92 2.19
C PRO A 19 -5.33 -2.76 2.22
N TYR A 20 -5.64 -1.68 1.53
CA TYR A 20 -4.78 -0.49 1.49
C TYR A 20 -4.72 0.21 2.85
N PHE A 21 -5.87 0.37 3.51
CA PHE A 21 -5.93 0.97 4.84
C PHE A 21 -5.19 0.09 5.86
N ASN A 22 -5.34 -1.22 5.75
CA ASN A 22 -4.62 -2.14 6.62
C ASN A 22 -3.10 -1.97 6.49
N VAL A 23 -2.59 -1.86 5.27
CA VAL A 23 -1.17 -1.62 5.03
C VAL A 23 -0.74 -0.30 5.67
N LEU A 24 -1.48 0.77 5.40
CA LEU A 24 -1.12 2.12 5.83
C LEU A 24 -1.26 2.34 7.34
N SER A 25 -1.97 1.47 8.05
CA SER A 25 -2.21 1.62 9.47
C SER A 25 -1.07 1.15 10.38
N ASP A 26 -0.03 0.53 9.82
CA ASP A 26 1.09 -0.01 10.58
C ASP A 26 2.34 0.85 10.39
N GLU A 27 2.91 1.31 11.51
CA GLU A 27 4.08 2.21 11.47
C GLU A 27 5.31 1.58 10.82
N ASN A 28 5.52 0.28 11.01
CA ASN A 28 6.65 -0.41 10.40
C ASN A 28 6.51 -0.48 8.88
N ARG A 29 5.29 -0.74 8.39
CA ARG A 29 5.03 -0.75 6.96
C ARG A 29 5.19 0.64 6.36
N GLN A 30 4.76 1.68 7.07
CA GLN A 30 5.00 3.07 6.65
C GLN A 30 6.49 3.34 6.48
N SER A 31 7.29 2.91 7.46
CA SER A 31 8.75 3.08 7.41
C SER A 31 9.38 2.34 6.25
N ILE A 32 8.92 1.12 5.96
CA ILE A 32 9.41 0.34 4.81
C ILE A 32 9.07 1.07 3.50
N ILE A 33 7.85 1.56 3.36
CA ILE A 33 7.44 2.31 2.18
C ILE A 33 8.35 3.53 1.98
N MET A 34 8.61 4.28 3.04
CA MET A 34 9.46 5.48 2.93
C MET A 34 10.91 5.12 2.61
N LEU A 35 11.40 4.01 3.13
CA LEU A 35 12.74 3.54 2.80
C LEU A 35 12.84 3.18 1.31
N LEU A 36 11.84 2.46 0.79
CA LEU A 36 11.81 2.07 -0.61
C LEU A 36 11.56 3.25 -1.55
N ALA A 37 10.91 4.30 -1.06
CA ALA A 37 10.63 5.50 -1.88
C ALA A 37 11.90 6.21 -2.36
N GLU A 38 13.00 6.03 -1.65
CA GLU A 38 14.29 6.64 -1.99
C GLU A 38 15.09 5.82 -3.01
N GLU A 39 14.63 4.59 -3.31
CA GLU A 39 15.40 3.62 -4.09
C GLU A 39 14.64 3.18 -5.33
N GLU A 40 14.93 3.81 -6.46
CA GLU A 40 14.25 3.50 -7.73
C GLU A 40 14.38 2.02 -8.14
N GLU A 41 15.55 1.43 -7.95
CA GLU A 41 15.81 0.04 -8.29
C GLU A 41 15.37 -0.95 -7.21
N GLY A 42 14.91 -0.43 -6.07
CA GLY A 42 14.48 -1.26 -4.96
C GLY A 42 15.61 -1.71 -4.05
N LEU A 43 15.24 -2.46 -3.02
CA LEU A 43 16.17 -2.99 -2.02
C LEU A 43 15.90 -4.46 -1.77
N ASN A 44 16.95 -5.23 -1.51
CA ASN A 44 16.80 -6.60 -1.03
C ASN A 44 16.48 -6.61 0.47
N VAL A 45 16.11 -7.77 1.01
CA VAL A 45 15.72 -7.90 2.43
C VAL A 45 16.85 -7.47 3.37
N ASN A 46 18.10 -7.82 3.04
CA ASN A 46 19.24 -7.44 3.88
C ASN A 46 19.36 -5.92 4.01
N LYS A 47 19.21 -5.20 2.92
CA LYS A 47 19.26 -3.73 2.94
C LYS A 47 18.10 -3.14 3.71
N ILE A 48 16.92 -3.72 3.57
CA ILE A 48 15.74 -3.26 4.33
C ILE A 48 15.97 -3.45 5.83
N THR A 49 16.52 -4.60 6.24
CA THR A 49 16.80 -4.85 7.66
C THR A 49 17.85 -3.91 8.24
N GLU A 50 18.76 -3.39 7.42
CA GLU A 50 19.72 -2.37 7.87
C GLU A 50 19.03 -1.06 8.22
N GLY A 51 17.91 -0.74 7.55
CA GLY A 51 17.21 0.53 7.75
C GLY A 51 16.03 0.48 8.71
N ILE A 52 15.55 -0.71 9.05
CA ILE A 52 14.37 -0.90 9.89
C ILE A 52 14.76 -1.80 11.08
N PRO A 53 14.54 -1.36 12.33
CA PRO A 53 14.98 -2.12 13.53
C PRO A 53 14.02 -3.27 13.86
N LEU A 54 13.89 -4.21 12.93
CA LEU A 54 13.06 -5.41 13.09
C LEU A 54 13.87 -6.64 12.69
N SER A 55 13.46 -7.80 13.18
CA SER A 55 14.04 -9.06 12.76
C SER A 55 13.74 -9.32 11.29
N ARG A 56 14.58 -10.14 10.65
CA ARG A 56 14.38 -10.54 9.25
C ARG A 56 13.02 -11.21 9.01
N PRO A 57 12.57 -12.15 9.89
CA PRO A 57 11.22 -12.71 9.71
C PRO A 57 10.11 -11.68 9.80
N ALA A 58 10.23 -10.67 10.68
CA ALA A 58 9.23 -9.61 10.77
C ALA A 58 9.21 -8.75 9.50
N ILE A 59 10.38 -8.39 8.97
CA ILE A 59 10.49 -7.66 7.71
C ILE A 59 9.84 -8.46 6.57
N SER A 60 10.18 -9.75 6.47
CA SER A 60 9.61 -10.62 5.44
C SER A 60 8.09 -10.70 5.53
N HIS A 61 7.54 -10.74 6.75
CA HIS A 61 6.10 -10.74 6.97
C HIS A 61 5.45 -9.44 6.47
N HIS A 62 6.02 -8.29 6.81
CA HIS A 62 5.51 -7.00 6.34
C HIS A 62 5.59 -6.88 4.82
N LEU A 63 6.69 -7.34 4.22
CA LEU A 63 6.84 -7.31 2.76
C LEU A 63 5.80 -8.18 2.06
N LYS A 64 5.44 -9.32 2.64
CA LYS A 64 4.39 -10.17 2.11
C LYS A 64 3.04 -9.45 2.09
N ILE A 65 2.70 -8.76 3.18
CA ILE A 65 1.46 -7.99 3.29
C ILE A 65 1.45 -6.86 2.26
N LEU A 66 2.57 -6.12 2.16
CA LEU A 66 2.72 -5.03 1.19
C LEU A 66 2.55 -5.54 -0.24
N LYS A 67 3.14 -6.70 -0.56
CA LYS A 67 3.05 -7.29 -1.89
C LYS A 67 1.62 -7.73 -2.20
N GLN A 68 0.96 -8.40 -1.27
CA GLN A 68 -0.41 -8.87 -1.45
C GLN A 68 -1.39 -7.71 -1.70
N ALA A 69 -1.13 -6.56 -1.09
CA ALA A 69 -1.95 -5.36 -1.29
C ALA A 69 -1.56 -4.53 -2.51
N GLY A 70 -0.53 -4.95 -3.25
CA GLY A 70 -0.10 -4.25 -4.45
C GLY A 70 0.75 -3.01 -4.21
N PHE A 71 1.32 -2.86 -3.01
CA PHE A 71 2.18 -1.71 -2.68
C PHE A 71 3.62 -1.91 -3.12
N VAL A 72 4.08 -3.14 -3.22
CA VAL A 72 5.43 -3.45 -3.67
C VAL A 72 5.39 -4.56 -4.71
N GLY A 73 6.37 -4.53 -5.61
CA GLY A 73 6.67 -5.60 -6.53
C GLY A 73 8.01 -6.21 -6.18
N ILE A 74 8.32 -7.33 -6.79
CA ILE A 74 9.59 -8.04 -6.62
C ILE A 74 10.25 -8.22 -7.96
N LYS A 75 11.56 -7.92 -8.00
CA LYS A 75 12.40 -8.12 -9.17
C LYS A 75 13.58 -8.98 -8.73
N LYS A 76 13.79 -10.09 -9.41
CA LYS A 76 14.92 -10.98 -9.10
C LYS A 76 16.15 -10.51 -9.85
N ILE A 77 17.24 -10.26 -9.13
CA ILE A 77 18.53 -9.90 -9.69
C ILE A 77 19.54 -10.93 -9.16
N GLY A 78 20.05 -11.78 -10.03
CA GLY A 78 20.88 -12.91 -9.61
C GLY A 78 20.04 -13.89 -8.78
N THR A 79 20.45 -14.13 -7.54
CA THR A 79 19.74 -15.01 -6.60
C THR A 79 18.91 -14.21 -5.58
N GLU A 80 18.91 -12.87 -5.66
CA GLU A 80 18.26 -12.02 -4.68
C GLU A 80 16.99 -11.38 -5.21
N ASN A 81 16.02 -11.21 -4.32
CA ASN A 81 14.78 -10.49 -4.60
C ASN A 81 14.93 -9.04 -4.17
N PHE A 82 14.68 -8.12 -5.10
CA PHE A 82 14.64 -6.69 -4.83
C PHE A 82 13.20 -6.23 -4.80
N TYR A 83 12.83 -5.51 -3.73
CA TYR A 83 11.49 -4.99 -3.54
C TYR A 83 11.46 -3.52 -3.95
N PHE A 84 10.44 -3.13 -4.69
CA PHE A 84 10.27 -1.75 -5.16
C PHE A 84 8.80 -1.34 -5.05
N LEU A 85 8.54 -0.04 -4.97
CA LEU A 85 7.18 0.46 -4.83
C LEU A 85 6.36 0.36 -6.12
N THR A 86 5.09 -0.04 -5.97
CA THR A 86 4.12 -0.11 -7.06
C THR A 86 2.84 0.60 -6.64
N LEU A 87 2.94 1.89 -6.26
CA LEU A 87 1.86 2.61 -5.59
C LEU A 87 0.76 3.13 -6.51
N LYS A 88 0.92 3.05 -7.83
CA LYS A 88 -0.03 3.68 -8.75
C LYS A 88 -1.47 3.20 -8.51
N LYS A 89 -1.69 1.90 -8.50
CA LYS A 89 -3.04 1.36 -8.34
C LYS A 89 -3.63 1.63 -6.95
N PRO A 90 -2.93 1.35 -5.85
CA PRO A 90 -3.45 1.70 -4.52
C PRO A 90 -3.81 3.18 -4.38
N ILE A 91 -2.95 4.08 -4.87
CA ILE A 91 -3.21 5.52 -4.80
C ILE A 91 -4.45 5.87 -5.62
N GLU A 92 -4.55 5.40 -6.85
CA GLU A 92 -5.72 5.68 -7.70
C GLU A 92 -7.01 5.20 -7.05
N GLU A 93 -7.01 4.05 -6.41
CA GLU A 93 -8.20 3.50 -5.75
C GLU A 93 -8.60 4.32 -4.51
N ILE A 94 -7.63 4.77 -3.73
CA ILE A 94 -7.88 5.64 -2.58
C ILE A 94 -8.40 7.01 -3.05
N GLU A 95 -7.78 7.57 -4.08
CA GLU A 95 -8.25 8.84 -4.67
C GLU A 95 -9.69 8.72 -5.19
N GLN A 96 -10.02 7.58 -5.80
CA GLN A 96 -11.38 7.33 -6.29
C GLN A 96 -12.38 7.31 -5.14
N LEU A 97 -12.02 6.70 -4.00
CA LEU A 97 -12.86 6.71 -2.80
C LEU A 97 -13.11 8.14 -2.34
N LEU A 98 -12.07 8.94 -2.23
CA LEU A 98 -12.18 10.33 -1.80
C LEU A 98 -13.06 11.14 -2.77
N HIS A 99 -12.87 10.92 -4.06
CA HIS A 99 -13.65 11.57 -5.09
C HIS A 99 -15.15 11.24 -4.97
N PHE A 100 -15.49 9.98 -4.73
CA PHE A 100 -16.88 9.56 -4.54
C PHE A 100 -17.49 10.22 -3.29
N ILE A 101 -16.73 10.26 -2.20
CA ILE A 101 -17.19 10.90 -0.95
C ILE A 101 -17.44 12.39 -1.17
N GLU A 102 -16.50 13.08 -1.81
CA GLU A 102 -16.62 14.51 -2.10
C GLU A 102 -17.84 14.84 -2.94
N GLY A 103 -18.19 13.96 -3.88
CA GLY A 103 -19.33 14.18 -4.78
C GLY A 103 -20.68 13.86 -4.18
N THR A 104 -20.75 13.20 -3.03
CA THR A 104 -21.99 12.68 -2.49
C THR A 104 -22.26 13.11 -1.05
N CYS A 105 -21.24 13.10 -0.20
CA CYS A 105 -21.41 13.34 1.23
C CYS A 105 -21.33 14.83 1.57
N HIS A 106 -22.13 15.24 2.56
CA HIS A 106 -22.00 16.58 3.15
C HIS A 106 -20.89 16.53 4.20
N PHE A 107 -19.97 17.47 4.14
CA PHE A 107 -18.99 17.63 5.20
C PHE A 107 -18.69 19.09 5.45
N ARG A 108 -18.14 19.38 6.65
CA ARG A 108 -18.03 20.73 7.17
C ARG A 108 -16.60 21.06 7.55
#